data_e32bfb5653608dfb0abc816d78dc7e41
#
_entry.id   e32bfb5653608dfb0abc816d78dc7e41
#
_cell.length_a   1.000
_cell.length_b   1.000
_cell.length_c   1.000
_cell.angle_alpha   90.00
_cell.angle_beta   90.00
_cell.angle_gamma   90.00
#
_symmetry.space_group_name_H-M   'P 1'
#
loop_
_entity.id
_entity.type
_entity.pdbx_description
1 polymer ?
#
loop_
_entity_poly.entity_id
_entity_poly.type
_entity_poly.pdbx_seq_one_letter_code
_entity_poly.pdbx_strand_id
1 'polypeptide(L)'
;MPLPAMASELNDGAQYLIKEVQKPEYGAIGGEWTVTAVWNGASQYSKDYFENYYKDIEKTVKKCKGVLSEDTYTEYSRVVIALECINKNPKNVAGYDLAAPLMDYDKVSYQGINGVAYALLALDAGRFTGPRIRYIDYIITSELPDGGWNLFGKGDADPDMTAMVLRAIAPYRNRYKVKKAIDSSMQVMKGNLSSSESISQCILAYDALQIDSEKESLKKELLRYQNHDGGFKHSLDEEESNIMSTEQALMALSVFERD
;
A
#
# COMPACT_ATOMS: atom_id res chain seq x y z
N MET A 1 28.19 -7.94 15.30
CA MET A 1 27.25 -7.16 16.15
C MET A 1 25.89 -7.79 15.97
N PRO A 2 25.07 -8.00 17.01
CA PRO A 2 23.69 -8.37 16.80
C PRO A 2 23.01 -7.24 16.03
N LEU A 3 22.23 -7.57 14.99
CA LEU A 3 21.36 -6.64 14.31
C LEU A 3 20.42 -6.01 15.35
N PRO A 4 20.06 -4.72 15.25
CA PRO A 4 19.09 -4.13 16.17
C PRO A 4 17.78 -4.93 16.12
N ALA A 5 17.07 -5.01 17.24
CA ALA A 5 15.90 -5.87 17.44
C ALA A 5 14.82 -5.73 16.33
N MET A 6 14.70 -4.54 15.74
CA MET A 6 13.76 -4.29 14.64
C MET A 6 14.11 -4.96 13.31
N ALA A 7 15.40 -5.06 12.97
CA ALA A 7 15.81 -5.80 11.79
C ALA A 7 15.45 -7.30 11.88
N SER A 8 15.21 -7.84 13.08
CA SER A 8 14.77 -9.22 13.25
C SER A 8 13.29 -9.39 12.92
N GLU A 9 12.41 -8.54 13.41
CA GLU A 9 10.95 -8.64 13.22
C GLU A 9 10.53 -8.47 11.75
N LEU A 10 11.16 -7.51 11.05
CA LEU A 10 10.99 -7.36 9.60
C LEU A 10 11.52 -8.56 8.83
N ASN A 11 12.73 -9.03 9.19
CA ASN A 11 13.34 -10.19 8.54
C ASN A 11 12.50 -11.45 8.76
N ASP A 12 12.00 -11.69 9.97
CA ASP A 12 11.19 -12.87 10.30
C ASP A 12 9.87 -12.87 9.52
N GLY A 13 9.20 -11.70 9.43
CA GLY A 13 8.01 -11.55 8.60
C GLY A 13 8.28 -11.74 7.11
N ALA A 14 9.41 -11.23 6.60
CA ALA A 14 9.80 -11.45 5.21
C ALA A 14 10.12 -12.92 4.92
N GLN A 15 10.77 -13.63 5.85
CA GLN A 15 11.00 -15.07 5.73
C GLN A 15 9.70 -15.86 5.74
N TYR A 16 8.73 -15.48 6.60
CA TYR A 16 7.38 -16.05 6.56
C TYR A 16 6.76 -15.88 5.16
N LEU A 17 6.73 -14.67 4.60
CA LEU A 17 6.16 -14.43 3.28
C LEU A 17 6.87 -15.21 2.18
N ILE A 18 8.20 -15.29 2.20
CA ILE A 18 8.98 -16.06 1.20
C ILE A 18 8.66 -17.56 1.29
N LYS A 19 8.44 -18.08 2.49
CA LYS A 19 8.08 -19.48 2.72
C LYS A 19 6.66 -19.79 2.21
N GLU A 20 5.69 -18.94 2.53
CA GLU A 20 4.29 -19.13 2.15
C GLU A 20 4.05 -18.82 0.66
N VAL A 21 4.74 -17.81 0.12
CA VAL A 21 4.66 -17.36 -1.27
C VAL A 21 6.01 -17.59 -1.95
N GLN A 22 6.33 -18.82 -2.26
CA GLN A 22 7.62 -19.18 -2.88
C GLN A 22 7.80 -18.62 -4.29
N LYS A 23 6.69 -18.37 -4.99
CA LYS A 23 6.68 -17.79 -6.35
C LYS A 23 5.59 -16.73 -6.41
N PRO A 24 5.93 -15.46 -6.20
CA PRO A 24 4.96 -14.39 -6.36
C PRO A 24 4.58 -14.26 -7.83
N GLU A 25 3.28 -14.19 -8.09
CA GLU A 25 2.70 -14.05 -9.42
C GLU A 25 1.82 -12.80 -9.48
N TYR A 26 1.38 -12.43 -10.67
CA TYR A 26 0.40 -11.35 -10.83
C TYR A 26 -0.85 -11.57 -9.97
N GLY A 27 -1.14 -10.65 -9.06
CA GLY A 27 -2.27 -10.71 -8.12
C GLY A 27 -1.97 -9.91 -6.84
N ALA A 28 -3.00 -9.42 -6.15
CA ALA A 28 -2.83 -8.53 -4.99
C ALA A 28 -2.09 -9.22 -3.83
N ILE A 29 -2.77 -10.15 -3.16
CA ILE A 29 -2.22 -10.94 -2.05
C ILE A 29 -1.41 -12.09 -2.65
N GLY A 30 -0.21 -12.32 -2.14
CA GLY A 30 0.70 -13.32 -2.72
C GLY A 30 1.42 -12.84 -4.00
N GLY A 31 1.15 -11.61 -4.45
CA GLY A 31 1.74 -11.00 -5.63
C GLY A 31 2.36 -9.64 -5.34
N GLU A 32 1.75 -8.55 -5.83
CA GLU A 32 2.29 -7.19 -5.74
C GLU A 32 2.59 -6.76 -4.32
N TRP A 33 1.69 -7.06 -3.38
CA TRP A 33 1.89 -6.66 -1.98
C TRP A 33 2.95 -7.51 -1.28
N THR A 34 3.01 -8.83 -1.55
CA THR A 34 4.11 -9.67 -1.06
C THR A 34 5.45 -9.17 -1.55
N VAL A 35 5.57 -8.90 -2.86
CA VAL A 35 6.82 -8.39 -3.45
C VAL A 35 7.25 -7.07 -2.81
N THR A 36 6.29 -6.15 -2.62
CA THR A 36 6.56 -4.86 -1.98
C THR A 36 6.98 -5.02 -0.52
N ALA A 37 6.30 -5.90 0.23
CA ALA A 37 6.60 -6.16 1.63
C ALA A 37 7.97 -6.83 1.82
N VAL A 38 8.27 -7.86 1.03
CA VAL A 38 9.56 -8.59 1.09
C VAL A 38 10.72 -7.69 0.66
N TRP A 39 10.55 -6.83 -0.36
CA TRP A 39 11.57 -5.87 -0.77
C TRP A 39 11.98 -4.95 0.38
N ASN A 40 10.99 -4.44 1.11
CA ASN A 40 11.23 -3.54 2.24
C ASN A 40 11.83 -4.27 3.46
N GLY A 41 11.47 -5.54 3.68
CA GLY A 41 11.91 -6.32 4.85
C GLY A 41 13.22 -7.11 4.65
N ALA A 42 13.48 -7.63 3.45
CA ALA A 42 14.59 -8.56 3.20
C ALA A 42 15.14 -8.52 1.76
N SER A 43 15.20 -7.36 1.13
CA SER A 43 15.61 -7.21 -0.28
C SER A 43 17.00 -7.77 -0.59
N GLN A 44 17.90 -7.77 0.38
CA GLN A 44 19.28 -8.26 0.23
C GLN A 44 19.39 -9.78 0.01
N TYR A 45 18.37 -10.55 0.39
CA TYR A 45 18.43 -12.02 0.36
C TYR A 45 17.69 -12.67 -0.81
N SER A 46 16.93 -11.90 -1.59
CA SER A 46 15.90 -12.44 -2.48
C SER A 46 15.95 -11.92 -3.91
N LYS A 47 17.14 -11.68 -4.46
CA LYS A 47 17.26 -11.13 -5.82
C LYS A 47 16.49 -11.94 -6.86
N ASP A 48 16.62 -13.26 -6.84
CA ASP A 48 15.93 -14.16 -7.78
C ASP A 48 14.41 -14.15 -7.57
N TYR A 49 13.95 -13.90 -6.35
CA TYR A 49 12.54 -13.79 -6.01
C TYR A 49 11.86 -12.67 -6.80
N PHE A 50 12.47 -11.48 -6.81
CA PHE A 50 11.97 -10.31 -7.52
C PHE A 50 12.09 -10.44 -9.04
N GLU A 51 13.19 -11.06 -9.53
CA GLU A 51 13.35 -11.33 -10.95
C GLU A 51 12.34 -12.34 -11.47
N ASN A 52 11.95 -13.34 -10.67
CA ASN A 52 10.92 -14.31 -11.05
C ASN A 52 9.54 -13.64 -11.10
N TYR A 53 9.20 -12.79 -10.14
CA TYR A 53 7.99 -11.98 -10.20
C TYR A 53 7.96 -11.10 -11.46
N TYR A 54 9.05 -10.38 -11.74
CA TYR A 54 9.11 -9.53 -12.94
C TYR A 54 8.89 -10.32 -14.24
N LYS A 55 9.49 -11.51 -14.36
CA LYS A 55 9.26 -12.41 -15.51
C LYS A 55 7.82 -12.85 -15.64
N ASP A 56 7.14 -13.09 -14.52
CA ASP A 56 5.71 -13.44 -14.53
C ASP A 56 4.87 -12.25 -15.02
N ILE A 57 5.14 -11.05 -14.51
CA ILE A 57 4.50 -9.81 -15.00
C ILE A 57 4.74 -9.62 -16.50
N GLU A 58 5.97 -9.77 -17.01
CA GLU A 58 6.24 -9.68 -18.46
C GLU A 58 5.42 -10.69 -19.27
N LYS A 59 5.32 -11.93 -18.79
CA LYS A 59 4.52 -12.99 -19.42
C LYS A 59 3.03 -12.63 -19.42
N THR A 60 2.51 -12.18 -18.28
CA THR A 60 1.11 -11.77 -18.13
C THR A 60 0.78 -10.59 -19.05
N VAL A 61 1.62 -9.55 -19.05
CA VAL A 61 1.46 -8.36 -19.90
C VAL A 61 1.50 -8.69 -21.39
N LYS A 62 2.40 -9.58 -21.82
CA LYS A 62 2.42 -10.09 -23.19
C LYS A 62 1.13 -10.82 -23.56
N LYS A 63 0.64 -11.69 -22.68
CA LYS A 63 -0.59 -12.48 -22.88
C LYS A 63 -1.82 -11.59 -23.03
N CYS A 64 -1.96 -10.57 -22.18
CA CYS A 64 -3.09 -9.63 -22.21
C CYS A 64 -2.84 -8.41 -23.11
N LYS A 65 -1.74 -8.37 -23.87
CA LYS A 65 -1.37 -7.26 -24.79
C LYS A 65 -1.37 -5.88 -24.10
N GLY A 66 -0.89 -5.83 -22.87
CA GLY A 66 -0.81 -4.62 -22.06
C GLY A 66 -2.11 -4.21 -21.35
N VAL A 67 -3.21 -4.93 -21.52
CA VAL A 67 -4.49 -4.65 -20.86
C VAL A 67 -4.65 -5.58 -19.67
N LEU A 68 -4.23 -5.11 -18.48
CA LEU A 68 -4.37 -5.89 -17.23
C LEU A 68 -5.83 -6.03 -16.81
N SER A 69 -6.61 -4.96 -16.97
CA SER A 69 -8.05 -4.93 -16.73
C SER A 69 -8.69 -3.82 -17.56
N GLU A 70 -9.95 -4.00 -17.94
CA GLU A 70 -10.72 -2.97 -18.66
C GLU A 70 -11.49 -2.03 -17.72
N ASP A 71 -11.75 -2.47 -16.49
CA ASP A 71 -12.60 -1.77 -15.51
C ASP A 71 -11.96 -1.64 -14.11
N THR A 72 -10.93 -2.43 -13.79
CA THR A 72 -10.29 -2.47 -12.47
C THR A 72 -8.90 -1.83 -12.52
N TYR A 73 -8.85 -0.50 -12.49
CA TYR A 73 -7.60 0.28 -12.67
C TYR A 73 -6.65 0.20 -11.47
N THR A 74 -7.11 -0.27 -10.32
CA THR A 74 -6.23 -0.64 -9.20
C THR A 74 -5.26 -1.78 -9.55
N GLU A 75 -5.56 -2.61 -10.56
CA GLU A 75 -4.63 -3.61 -11.10
C GLU A 75 -3.34 -2.95 -11.61
N TYR A 76 -3.49 -1.91 -12.43
CA TYR A 76 -2.34 -1.14 -12.92
C TYR A 76 -1.60 -0.43 -11.78
N SER A 77 -2.35 0.17 -10.85
CA SER A 77 -1.75 0.89 -9.72
C SER A 77 -0.87 -0.01 -8.87
N ARG A 78 -1.34 -1.23 -8.53
CA ARG A 78 -0.57 -2.19 -7.73
C ARG A 78 0.69 -2.64 -8.45
N VAL A 79 0.58 -3.04 -9.73
CA VAL A 79 1.73 -3.46 -10.53
C VAL A 79 2.74 -2.33 -10.66
N VAL A 80 2.30 -1.10 -10.93
CA VAL A 80 3.19 0.08 -11.01
C VAL A 80 3.93 0.29 -9.70
N ILE A 81 3.23 0.27 -8.55
CA ILE A 81 3.84 0.44 -7.22
C ILE A 81 4.88 -0.67 -6.95
N ALA A 82 4.54 -1.93 -7.23
CA ALA A 82 5.44 -3.06 -7.00
C ALA A 82 6.69 -2.98 -7.91
N LEU A 83 6.52 -2.64 -9.18
CA LEU A 83 7.63 -2.51 -10.12
C LEU A 83 8.57 -1.35 -9.74
N GLU A 84 8.04 -0.18 -9.38
CA GLU A 84 8.83 0.93 -8.88
C GLU A 84 9.59 0.54 -7.60
N CYS A 85 8.94 -0.18 -6.69
CA CYS A 85 9.56 -0.67 -5.46
C CYS A 85 10.81 -1.52 -5.75
N ILE A 86 10.73 -2.46 -6.70
CA ILE A 86 11.84 -3.36 -7.07
C ILE A 86 12.76 -2.79 -8.17
N ASN A 87 12.70 -1.49 -8.43
CA ASN A 87 13.51 -0.77 -9.44
C ASN A 87 13.34 -1.30 -10.88
N LYS A 88 12.12 -1.72 -11.25
CA LYS A 88 11.73 -2.07 -12.62
C LYS A 88 10.91 -0.94 -13.24
N ASN A 89 11.07 -0.70 -14.53
CA ASN A 89 10.39 0.39 -15.22
C ASN A 89 8.97 -0.02 -15.67
N PRO A 90 7.89 0.44 -15.03
CA PRO A 90 6.52 0.08 -15.40
C PRO A 90 6.06 0.70 -16.74
N LYS A 91 6.80 1.68 -17.27
CA LYS A 91 6.51 2.28 -18.58
C LYS A 91 7.03 1.46 -19.76
N ASN A 92 7.73 0.37 -19.47
CA ASN A 92 8.24 -0.52 -20.53
C ASN A 92 8.32 -1.96 -20.02
N VAL A 93 7.16 -2.57 -19.82
CA VAL A 93 7.06 -3.99 -19.44
C VAL A 93 6.71 -4.78 -20.71
N ALA A 94 7.65 -5.54 -21.22
CA ALA A 94 7.49 -6.27 -22.48
C ALA A 94 7.01 -5.39 -23.68
N GLY A 95 7.36 -4.11 -23.68
CA GLY A 95 6.99 -3.14 -24.71
C GLY A 95 5.72 -2.33 -24.43
N TYR A 96 5.07 -2.53 -23.27
CA TYR A 96 3.84 -1.84 -22.88
C TYR A 96 4.07 -0.86 -21.72
N ASP A 97 3.40 0.29 -21.76
CA ASP A 97 3.39 1.29 -20.68
C ASP A 97 2.20 1.03 -19.75
N LEU A 98 2.47 0.45 -18.56
CA LEU A 98 1.45 0.14 -17.54
C LEU A 98 1.07 1.37 -16.69
N ALA A 99 1.83 2.46 -16.76
CA ALA A 99 1.47 3.70 -16.09
C ALA A 99 0.51 4.56 -16.94
N ALA A 100 0.48 4.38 -18.27
CA ALA A 100 -0.37 5.14 -19.17
C ALA A 100 -1.88 5.04 -18.85
N PRO A 101 -2.45 3.86 -18.52
CA PRO A 101 -3.86 3.75 -18.14
C PRO A 101 -4.25 4.62 -16.94
N LEU A 102 -3.32 4.91 -16.03
CA LEU A 102 -3.56 5.78 -14.86
C LEU A 102 -3.70 7.27 -15.22
N MET A 103 -3.56 7.65 -16.50
CA MET A 103 -3.84 8.99 -16.99
C MET A 103 -5.33 9.19 -17.33
N ASP A 104 -6.08 8.11 -17.54
CA ASP A 104 -7.50 8.14 -17.87
C ASP A 104 -8.33 8.35 -16.60
N TYR A 105 -8.59 9.63 -16.30
CA TYR A 105 -9.33 10.00 -15.10
C TYR A 105 -10.72 9.36 -15.05
N ASP A 106 -11.44 9.30 -16.16
CA ASP A 106 -12.84 8.86 -16.16
C ASP A 106 -12.94 7.36 -15.82
N LYS A 107 -12.02 6.56 -16.35
CA LYS A 107 -11.92 5.14 -16.05
C LYS A 107 -11.43 4.87 -14.62
N VAL A 108 -10.39 5.57 -14.17
CA VAL A 108 -9.87 5.44 -12.80
C VAL A 108 -10.92 5.84 -11.78
N SER A 109 -11.61 6.96 -11.99
CA SER A 109 -12.62 7.46 -11.04
C SER A 109 -13.91 6.62 -11.02
N TYR A 110 -14.15 5.79 -12.04
CA TYR A 110 -15.25 4.82 -12.03
C TYR A 110 -15.17 3.83 -10.86
N GLN A 111 -13.95 3.48 -10.41
CA GLN A 111 -13.72 2.67 -9.22
C GLN A 111 -13.88 3.44 -7.89
N GLY A 112 -14.35 4.68 -7.93
CA GLY A 112 -14.54 5.50 -6.75
C GLY A 112 -13.24 5.87 -6.05
N ILE A 113 -13.33 6.09 -4.73
CA ILE A 113 -12.22 6.59 -3.91
C ILE A 113 -11.00 5.66 -3.93
N ASN A 114 -11.23 4.35 -3.94
CA ASN A 114 -10.16 3.35 -3.96
C ASN A 114 -9.31 3.45 -5.25
N GLY A 115 -9.96 3.52 -6.42
CA GLY A 115 -9.27 3.69 -7.70
C GLY A 115 -8.43 4.95 -7.75
N VAL A 116 -9.01 6.07 -7.33
CA VAL A 116 -8.37 7.39 -7.38
C VAL A 116 -7.20 7.48 -6.41
N ALA A 117 -7.34 6.98 -5.18
CA ALA A 117 -6.27 7.01 -4.19
C ALA A 117 -5.07 6.14 -4.61
N TYR A 118 -5.32 4.92 -5.09
CA TYR A 118 -4.25 4.05 -5.58
C TYR A 118 -3.58 4.58 -6.85
N ALA A 119 -4.32 5.20 -7.78
CA ALA A 119 -3.72 5.84 -8.94
C ALA A 119 -2.81 7.00 -8.55
N LEU A 120 -3.22 7.81 -7.56
CA LEU A 120 -2.39 8.90 -7.05
C LEU A 120 -1.10 8.38 -6.40
N LEU A 121 -1.18 7.33 -5.57
CA LEU A 121 -0.02 6.66 -4.99
C LEU A 121 0.93 6.10 -6.06
N ALA A 122 0.40 5.45 -7.09
CA ALA A 122 1.20 4.88 -8.18
C ALA A 122 1.90 5.95 -9.01
N LEU A 123 1.19 7.04 -9.37
CA LEU A 123 1.76 8.17 -10.09
C LEU A 123 2.87 8.87 -9.30
N ASP A 124 2.72 8.93 -7.97
CA ASP A 124 3.72 9.56 -7.10
C ASP A 124 4.93 8.65 -6.88
N ALA A 125 4.74 7.33 -6.74
CA ALA A 125 5.81 6.36 -6.61
C ALA A 125 6.81 6.46 -7.79
N GLY A 126 6.31 6.48 -9.03
CA GLY A 126 7.13 6.60 -10.23
C GLY A 126 7.40 8.04 -10.68
N ARG A 127 6.92 9.04 -9.94
CA ARG A 127 7.00 10.47 -10.32
C ARG A 127 6.48 10.73 -11.74
N PHE A 128 5.49 9.96 -12.17
CA PHE A 128 4.92 10.09 -13.50
C PHE A 128 4.05 11.35 -13.64
N THR A 129 3.95 11.89 -14.83
CA THR A 129 2.94 12.91 -15.14
C THR A 129 1.54 12.30 -15.01
N GLY A 130 0.51 13.12 -14.71
CA GLY A 130 -0.86 12.60 -14.60
C GLY A 130 -1.84 13.65 -14.07
N PRO A 131 -3.15 13.34 -14.06
CA PRO A 131 -4.20 14.26 -13.69
C PRO A 131 -4.36 14.42 -12.17
N ARG A 132 -3.25 14.58 -11.43
CA ARG A 132 -3.22 14.65 -9.96
C ARG A 132 -4.20 15.62 -9.37
N ILE A 133 -4.36 16.80 -9.99
CA ILE A 133 -5.30 17.82 -9.49
C ILE A 133 -6.73 17.30 -9.54
N ARG A 134 -7.13 16.63 -10.62
CA ARG A 134 -8.46 16.03 -10.74
C ARG A 134 -8.67 14.91 -9.71
N TYR A 135 -7.65 14.10 -9.45
CA TYR A 135 -7.70 13.06 -8.41
C TYR A 135 -7.81 13.66 -7.01
N ILE A 136 -7.04 14.68 -6.70
CA ILE A 136 -7.12 15.39 -5.43
C ILE A 136 -8.50 16.05 -5.26
N ASP A 137 -9.02 16.72 -6.29
CA ASP A 137 -10.35 17.32 -6.23
C ASP A 137 -11.45 16.27 -6.03
N TYR A 138 -11.35 15.11 -6.69
CA TYR A 138 -12.26 13.98 -6.47
C TYR A 138 -12.22 13.53 -5.00
N ILE A 139 -11.02 13.29 -4.45
CA ILE A 139 -10.84 12.89 -3.05
C ILE A 139 -11.50 13.90 -2.11
N ILE A 140 -11.19 15.20 -2.26
CA ILE A 140 -11.73 16.26 -1.40
C ILE A 140 -13.25 16.36 -1.50
N THR A 141 -13.83 16.19 -2.68
CA THR A 141 -15.29 16.27 -2.87
C THR A 141 -16.02 15.00 -2.47
N SER A 142 -15.33 13.90 -2.25
CA SER A 142 -15.86 12.62 -1.78
C SER A 142 -15.73 12.43 -0.26
N GLU A 143 -15.22 13.43 0.47
CA GLU A 143 -15.14 13.40 1.95
C GLU A 143 -16.54 13.30 2.54
N LEU A 144 -16.71 12.39 3.50
CA LEU A 144 -17.97 12.16 4.19
C LEU A 144 -18.24 13.21 5.28
N PRO A 145 -19.50 13.39 5.73
CA PRO A 145 -19.85 14.41 6.71
C PRO A 145 -19.17 14.28 8.07
N ASP A 146 -18.78 13.06 8.47
CA ASP A 146 -18.06 12.76 9.72
C ASP A 146 -16.54 12.97 9.60
N GLY A 147 -16.08 13.37 8.42
CA GLY A 147 -14.68 13.45 8.04
C GLY A 147 -14.13 12.07 7.62
N GLY A 148 -13.36 12.02 6.56
CA GLY A 148 -12.78 10.76 6.06
C GLY A 148 -13.59 10.15 4.92
N TRP A 149 -13.31 8.86 4.62
CA TRP A 149 -13.81 8.17 3.42
C TRP A 149 -14.18 6.72 3.71
N ASN A 150 -15.03 6.16 2.87
CA ASN A 150 -15.29 4.73 2.77
C ASN A 150 -15.45 4.32 1.29
N LEU A 151 -15.49 3.01 1.02
CA LEU A 151 -15.62 2.48 -0.35
C LEU A 151 -16.93 2.86 -1.05
N PHE A 152 -17.98 3.13 -0.28
CA PHE A 152 -19.34 3.29 -0.82
C PHE A 152 -19.74 4.75 -1.06
N GLY A 153 -18.94 5.72 -0.57
CA GLY A 153 -19.22 7.17 -0.67
C GLY A 153 -20.47 7.63 0.11
N LYS A 154 -20.92 6.83 1.07
CA LYS A 154 -22.08 7.13 1.95
C LYS A 154 -21.99 6.35 3.26
N GLY A 155 -22.71 6.82 4.28
CA GLY A 155 -22.64 6.26 5.63
C GLY A 155 -21.45 6.80 6.41
N ASP A 156 -20.97 6.04 7.38
CA ASP A 156 -19.85 6.42 8.22
C ASP A 156 -18.52 6.15 7.52
N ALA A 157 -17.53 6.98 7.78
CA ALA A 157 -16.20 6.80 7.24
C ALA A 157 -15.51 5.58 7.84
N ASP A 158 -14.70 4.92 7.02
CA ASP A 158 -13.92 3.74 7.38
C ASP A 158 -12.48 4.15 7.75
N PRO A 159 -11.94 3.71 8.91
CA PRO A 159 -10.60 4.08 9.35
C PRO A 159 -9.49 3.68 8.36
N ASP A 160 -9.56 2.47 7.79
CA ASP A 160 -8.53 1.93 6.89
C ASP A 160 -8.53 2.67 5.56
N MET A 161 -9.72 2.88 4.99
CA MET A 161 -9.89 3.68 3.77
C MET A 161 -9.43 5.12 4.01
N THR A 162 -9.79 5.71 5.16
CA THR A 162 -9.36 7.05 5.52
C THR A 162 -7.84 7.14 5.63
N ALA A 163 -7.19 6.18 6.30
CA ALA A 163 -5.73 6.14 6.41
C ALA A 163 -5.06 6.02 5.03
N MET A 164 -5.57 5.14 4.16
CA MET A 164 -5.06 4.99 2.79
C MET A 164 -5.19 6.27 1.98
N VAL A 165 -6.34 6.96 2.07
CA VAL A 165 -6.56 8.23 1.37
C VAL A 165 -5.65 9.33 1.92
N LEU A 166 -5.51 9.43 3.25
CA LEU A 166 -4.58 10.38 3.88
C LEU A 166 -3.15 10.16 3.40
N ARG A 167 -2.70 8.91 3.28
CA ARG A 167 -1.41 8.57 2.70
C ARG A 167 -1.28 9.08 1.27
N ALA A 168 -2.31 8.93 0.44
CA ALA A 168 -2.30 9.37 -0.96
C ALA A 168 -2.24 10.89 -1.10
N ILE A 169 -2.90 11.66 -0.24
CA ILE A 169 -2.94 13.13 -0.31
C ILE A 169 -1.86 13.83 0.53
N ALA A 170 -1.14 13.12 1.37
CA ALA A 170 -0.09 13.68 2.24
C ALA A 170 0.97 14.52 1.50
N PRO A 171 1.46 14.16 0.30
CA PRO A 171 2.40 14.98 -0.46
C PRO A 171 1.85 16.37 -0.82
N TYR A 172 0.53 16.53 -0.81
CA TYR A 172 -0.19 17.75 -1.21
C TYR A 172 -0.71 18.57 -0.02
N ARG A 173 -0.30 18.24 1.21
CA ARG A 173 -0.77 18.84 2.47
C ARG A 173 -0.63 20.38 2.55
N ASN A 174 0.24 20.98 1.74
CA ASN A 174 0.40 22.43 1.66
C ASN A 174 -0.75 23.14 0.90
N ARG A 175 -1.64 22.40 0.23
CA ARG A 175 -2.84 22.96 -0.40
C ARG A 175 -3.92 23.14 0.65
N TYR A 176 -4.54 24.32 0.72
CA TYR A 176 -5.53 24.67 1.74
C TYR A 176 -6.65 23.62 1.91
N LYS A 177 -7.27 23.20 0.81
CA LYS A 177 -8.35 22.19 0.84
C LYS A 177 -7.86 20.83 1.34
N VAL A 178 -6.67 20.41 0.91
CA VAL A 178 -6.06 19.13 1.35
C VAL A 178 -5.76 19.18 2.84
N LYS A 179 -5.15 20.28 3.31
CA LYS A 179 -4.90 20.46 4.75
C LYS A 179 -6.18 20.35 5.57
N LYS A 180 -7.27 21.01 5.12
CA LYS A 180 -8.56 20.96 5.80
C LYS A 180 -9.11 19.53 5.87
N ALA A 181 -9.05 18.77 4.77
CA ALA A 181 -9.49 17.37 4.72
C ALA A 181 -8.62 16.45 5.61
N ILE A 182 -7.31 16.68 5.67
CA ILE A 182 -6.43 15.96 6.61
C ILE A 182 -6.87 16.27 8.05
N ASP A 183 -7.02 17.54 8.41
CA ASP A 183 -7.37 17.95 9.78
C ASP A 183 -8.73 17.37 10.22
N SER A 184 -9.74 17.30 9.33
CA SER A 184 -11.06 16.73 9.63
C SER A 184 -11.06 15.19 9.78
N SER A 185 -10.18 14.50 9.05
CA SER A 185 -10.17 13.03 8.99
C SER A 185 -9.31 12.35 10.06
N MET A 186 -8.48 13.10 10.79
CA MET A 186 -7.55 12.52 11.77
C MET A 186 -8.24 11.73 12.88
N GLN A 187 -9.46 12.12 13.29
CA GLN A 187 -10.19 11.39 14.34
C GLN A 187 -10.77 10.07 13.81
N VAL A 188 -11.25 10.05 12.57
CA VAL A 188 -11.73 8.82 11.91
C VAL A 188 -10.60 7.81 11.79
N MET A 189 -9.43 8.24 11.30
CA MET A 189 -8.25 7.38 11.17
C MET A 189 -7.84 6.73 12.50
N LYS A 190 -7.97 7.46 13.62
CA LYS A 190 -7.70 6.96 14.98
C LYS A 190 -8.81 6.07 15.55
N GLY A 191 -9.84 5.76 14.79
CA GLY A 191 -11.00 5.00 15.23
C GLY A 191 -10.67 3.60 15.72
N ASN A 192 -11.56 2.65 15.55
CA ASN A 192 -11.36 1.29 16.02
C ASN A 192 -10.24 0.57 15.24
N LEU A 193 -9.03 0.55 15.80
CA LEU A 193 -7.87 -0.16 15.25
C LEU A 193 -7.84 -1.60 15.80
N SER A 194 -8.77 -2.45 15.37
CA SER A 194 -8.97 -3.81 15.90
C SER A 194 -8.24 -4.89 15.11
N SER A 195 -7.53 -4.54 14.04
CA SER A 195 -6.76 -5.46 13.20
C SER A 195 -5.34 -4.97 12.98
N SER A 196 -4.45 -5.89 12.65
CA SER A 196 -3.07 -5.54 12.28
C SER A 196 -3.01 -4.68 11.02
N GLU A 197 -3.95 -4.88 10.08
CA GLU A 197 -4.07 -4.09 8.86
C GLU A 197 -4.47 -2.65 9.16
N SER A 198 -5.47 -2.42 10.02
CA SER A 198 -5.89 -1.08 10.42
C SER A 198 -4.76 -0.30 11.09
N ILE A 199 -4.03 -0.95 12.00
CA ILE A 199 -2.86 -0.36 12.65
C ILE A 199 -1.77 -0.04 11.60
N SER A 200 -1.52 -0.96 10.66
CA SER A 200 -0.53 -0.79 9.61
C SER A 200 -0.85 0.38 8.68
N GLN A 201 -2.10 0.50 8.23
CA GLN A 201 -2.54 1.64 7.41
C GLN A 201 -2.40 2.96 8.17
N CYS A 202 -2.71 2.97 9.46
CA CYS A 202 -2.55 4.15 10.31
C CYS A 202 -1.06 4.58 10.43
N ILE A 203 -0.14 3.63 10.66
CA ILE A 203 1.32 3.91 10.68
C ILE A 203 1.77 4.52 9.34
N LEU A 204 1.37 3.92 8.21
CA LEU A 204 1.73 4.41 6.87
C LEU A 204 1.19 5.82 6.60
N ALA A 205 -0.01 6.14 7.09
CA ALA A 205 -0.58 7.47 6.97
C ALA A 205 0.18 8.50 7.82
N TYR A 206 0.49 8.18 9.07
CA TYR A 206 1.28 9.03 9.95
C TYR A 206 2.68 9.30 9.38
N ASP A 207 3.33 8.28 8.82
CA ASP A 207 4.63 8.43 8.17
C ASP A 207 4.55 9.38 6.98
N ALA A 208 3.58 9.18 6.07
CA ALA A 208 3.37 10.05 4.92
C ALA A 208 3.05 11.51 5.33
N LEU A 209 2.30 11.70 6.41
CA LEU A 209 1.98 13.02 6.97
C LEU A 209 3.14 13.65 7.75
N GLN A 210 4.22 12.89 8.03
CA GLN A 210 5.36 13.31 8.85
C GLN A 210 4.95 13.63 10.30
N ILE A 211 4.13 12.78 10.91
CA ILE A 211 3.67 12.85 12.29
C ILE A 211 4.28 11.70 13.08
N ASP A 212 5.25 11.97 13.93
CA ASP A 212 6.01 10.93 14.65
C ASP A 212 5.40 10.55 16.00
N SER A 213 4.61 11.43 16.60
CA SER A 213 4.13 11.31 17.99
C SER A 213 3.39 10.02 18.29
N GLU A 214 2.68 9.44 17.32
CA GLU A 214 1.84 8.25 17.51
C GLU A 214 2.49 6.97 16.96
N LYS A 215 3.45 7.09 16.03
CA LYS A 215 4.02 5.95 15.29
C LYS A 215 4.62 4.89 16.23
N GLU A 216 5.41 5.29 17.23
CA GLU A 216 6.05 4.34 18.16
C GLU A 216 5.05 3.56 19.03
N SER A 217 3.94 4.19 19.40
CA SER A 217 2.87 3.50 20.15
C SER A 217 2.16 2.46 19.26
N LEU A 218 1.84 2.85 18.03
CA LEU A 218 1.20 1.96 17.05
C LEU A 218 2.12 0.79 16.65
N LYS A 219 3.43 1.03 16.52
CA LYS A 219 4.40 -0.02 16.28
C LYS A 219 4.39 -1.06 17.38
N LYS A 220 4.42 -0.63 18.65
CA LYS A 220 4.35 -1.57 19.79
C LYS A 220 3.06 -2.37 19.78
N GLU A 221 1.95 -1.74 19.42
CA GLU A 221 0.66 -2.43 19.29
C GLU A 221 0.69 -3.42 18.12
N LEU A 222 1.20 -3.03 16.95
CA LEU A 222 1.32 -3.91 15.78
C LEU A 222 2.14 -5.15 16.07
N LEU A 223 3.26 -5.02 16.79
CA LEU A 223 4.12 -6.15 17.14
C LEU A 223 3.46 -7.20 18.04
N ARG A 224 2.35 -6.90 18.71
CA ARG A 224 1.56 -7.90 19.45
C ARG A 224 0.86 -8.91 18.54
N TYR A 225 0.68 -8.56 17.27
CA TYR A 225 0.06 -9.43 16.26
C TYR A 225 1.09 -10.36 15.60
N GLN A 226 2.39 -10.18 15.83
CA GLN A 226 3.41 -11.07 15.27
C GLN A 226 3.44 -12.39 16.03
N ASN A 227 3.38 -13.49 15.28
CA ASN A 227 3.49 -14.84 15.80
C ASN A 227 4.94 -15.34 15.80
N HIS A 228 5.13 -16.49 16.47
CA HIS A 228 6.43 -17.16 16.56
C HIS A 228 6.97 -17.69 15.21
N ASP A 229 6.12 -17.81 14.19
CA ASP A 229 6.51 -18.17 12.82
C ASP A 229 7.01 -16.97 12.00
N GLY A 230 7.01 -15.78 12.59
CA GLY A 230 7.41 -14.52 12.00
C GLY A 230 6.28 -13.77 11.26
N GLY A 231 5.18 -14.45 10.94
CA GLY A 231 4.01 -13.83 10.29
C GLY A 231 3.15 -13.02 11.26
N PHE A 232 2.20 -12.29 10.72
CA PHE A 232 1.23 -11.51 11.48
C PHE A 232 -0.17 -12.07 11.30
N LYS A 233 -0.94 -12.06 12.38
CA LYS A 233 -2.35 -12.42 12.39
C LYS A 233 -3.25 -11.20 12.22
N HIS A 234 -4.47 -11.41 11.72
CA HIS A 234 -5.43 -10.33 11.52
C HIS A 234 -5.91 -9.73 12.84
N SER A 235 -6.32 -10.57 13.79
CA SER A 235 -6.78 -10.15 15.12
C SER A 235 -6.01 -10.85 16.23
N LEU A 236 -6.04 -10.30 17.46
CA LEU A 236 -5.36 -10.91 18.60
C LEU A 236 -5.99 -12.24 19.03
N ASP A 237 -7.26 -12.47 18.68
CA ASP A 237 -7.99 -13.69 19.00
C ASP A 237 -7.72 -14.84 18.00
N GLU A 238 -7.09 -14.56 16.86
CA GLU A 238 -6.68 -15.59 15.91
C GLU A 238 -5.38 -16.27 16.37
N GLU A 239 -5.22 -17.54 16.01
CA GLU A 239 -4.00 -18.31 16.34
C GLU A 239 -3.00 -18.30 15.19
N GLU A 240 -3.48 -18.21 13.93
CA GLU A 240 -2.66 -18.36 12.73
C GLU A 240 -2.28 -17.01 12.12
N SER A 241 -1.06 -16.96 11.58
CA SER A 241 -0.61 -15.87 10.74
C SER A 241 -1.24 -15.96 9.36
N ASN A 242 -1.41 -14.83 8.68
CA ASN A 242 -1.85 -14.84 7.30
C ASN A 242 -1.02 -13.90 6.42
N ILE A 243 -1.06 -14.16 5.11
CA ILE A 243 -0.24 -13.46 4.13
C ILE A 243 -0.59 -11.96 4.11
N MET A 244 -1.89 -11.61 4.03
CA MET A 244 -2.32 -10.21 3.91
C MET A 244 -1.91 -9.37 5.12
N SER A 245 -2.16 -9.88 6.33
CA SER A 245 -1.75 -9.21 7.58
C SER A 245 -0.24 -9.00 7.63
N THR A 246 0.53 -10.02 7.23
CA THR A 246 1.99 -9.93 7.21
C THR A 246 2.49 -8.94 6.15
N GLU A 247 1.92 -8.91 4.95
CA GLU A 247 2.23 -7.94 3.90
C GLU A 247 2.04 -6.50 4.41
N GLN A 248 0.90 -6.21 5.03
CA GLN A 248 0.57 -4.88 5.54
C GLN A 248 1.49 -4.49 6.72
N ALA A 249 1.71 -5.41 7.65
CA ALA A 249 2.58 -5.17 8.80
C ALA A 249 4.02 -4.86 8.38
N LEU A 250 4.59 -5.61 7.44
CA LEU A 250 5.95 -5.35 6.95
C LEU A 250 6.06 -4.01 6.23
N MET A 251 5.08 -3.63 5.43
CA MET A 251 5.06 -2.29 4.81
C MET A 251 5.04 -1.19 5.87
N ALA A 252 4.27 -1.36 6.94
CA ALA A 252 4.20 -0.40 8.04
C ALA A 252 5.50 -0.36 8.86
N LEU A 253 6.06 -1.52 9.22
CA LEU A 253 7.30 -1.58 10.00
C LEU A 253 8.51 -1.04 9.23
N SER A 254 8.52 -1.17 7.90
CA SER A 254 9.62 -0.67 7.07
C SER A 254 9.83 0.84 7.15
N VAL A 255 8.84 1.62 7.59
CA VAL A 255 8.99 3.08 7.72
C VAL A 255 9.96 3.47 8.84
N PHE A 256 10.15 2.60 9.82
CA PHE A 256 11.07 2.82 10.95
C PHE A 256 12.54 2.48 10.63
N GLU A 257 12.81 1.89 9.46
CA GLU A 257 14.16 1.53 9.00
C GLU A 257 14.74 2.52 7.97
N ARG A 258 14.01 3.60 7.66
CA ARG A 258 14.40 4.57 6.63
C ARG A 258 15.23 5.76 7.15
N ASP A 259 15.49 5.81 8.46
CA ASP A 259 16.24 6.91 9.12
C ASP A 259 17.75 6.68 9.16
#